data_ba7abfad518ab7bf1c1a202cee9157da
#
_entry.id   ba7abfad518ab7bf1c1a202cee9157da
#
_cell.length_a   1.000
_cell.length_b   1.000
_cell.length_c   1.000
_cell.angle_alpha   90.00
_cell.angle_beta   90.00
_cell.angle_gamma   90.00
#
_symmetry.space_group_name_H-M   'P 1'
#
loop_
_entity.id
_entity.type
_entity.pdbx_description
1 polymer ?
#
loop_
_entity_poly.entity_id
_entity_poly.type
_entity_poly.pdbx_seq_one_letter_code
_entity_poly.pdbx_strand_id
1 'polypeptide(L)'
;QDVVDDYFGTKVADPYRWLENDTSAQTAAWVAAQRELTDKYLEALPYRKQIAGELRNLLDMEQIGAPTKKKGKYYYFYNSGLQNQSVLYVADKPGERGRVLLDPNTLSSEGTVALLGIEFSENGKYMLYAVSRNGSDWEEIFVRDLATGKDLPDHIKWVKASITSWYKDGFFYSAYDAPADGKEYSNANENQKVYYHKLGTEQSDDQLVFSDERYPQRFFMAQPDEDSDLLFLYVEAAGNGQ
;
A
#
# COMPACT_ATOMS: atom_id res chain seq x y z
N GLN A 1 2.39 -28.29 -18.70
CA GLN A 1 1.93 -27.79 -20.01
C GLN A 1 3.14 -27.27 -20.75
N ASP A 2 3.36 -27.75 -21.97
CA ASP A 2 4.49 -27.33 -22.79
C ASP A 2 4.11 -26.02 -23.51
N VAL A 3 4.19 -24.90 -22.79
CA VAL A 3 4.06 -23.56 -23.37
C VAL A 3 5.39 -23.20 -24.01
N VAL A 4 5.34 -22.71 -25.25
CA VAL A 4 6.53 -22.29 -25.98
C VAL A 4 6.27 -20.91 -26.56
N ASP A 5 7.08 -19.93 -26.17
CA ASP A 5 7.06 -18.60 -26.75
C ASP A 5 8.01 -18.52 -27.95
N ASP A 6 7.67 -17.66 -28.92
CA ASP A 6 8.52 -17.38 -30.07
C ASP A 6 9.06 -15.94 -29.93
N TYR A 7 10.35 -15.81 -29.66
CA TYR A 7 11.06 -14.54 -29.61
C TYR A 7 11.83 -14.32 -30.92
N PHE A 8 11.19 -13.69 -31.89
CA PHE A 8 11.78 -13.35 -33.16
C PHE A 8 12.33 -14.57 -33.92
N GLY A 9 11.59 -15.69 -33.92
CA GLY A 9 11.98 -16.94 -34.55
C GLY A 9 12.74 -17.90 -33.64
N THR A 10 13.07 -17.51 -32.42
CA THR A 10 13.66 -18.42 -31.43
C THR A 10 12.59 -18.93 -30.48
N LYS A 11 12.40 -20.23 -30.46
CA LYS A 11 11.42 -20.89 -29.59
C LYS A 11 12.01 -21.13 -28.21
N VAL A 12 11.34 -20.61 -27.18
CA VAL A 12 11.72 -20.77 -25.77
C VAL A 12 10.59 -21.47 -25.03
N ALA A 13 10.89 -22.62 -24.42
CA ALA A 13 9.91 -23.36 -23.63
C ALA A 13 9.75 -22.75 -22.25
N ASP A 14 8.50 -22.57 -21.80
CA ASP A 14 8.15 -22.15 -20.46
C ASP A 14 7.26 -23.19 -19.76
N PRO A 15 7.86 -24.19 -19.12
CA PRO A 15 7.12 -25.23 -18.40
C PRO A 15 6.43 -24.70 -17.13
N TYR A 16 6.75 -23.49 -16.70
CA TYR A 16 6.25 -22.87 -15.47
C TYR A 16 5.21 -21.75 -15.69
N ARG A 17 4.76 -21.51 -16.93
CA ARG A 17 3.75 -20.50 -17.24
C ARG A 17 2.48 -20.60 -16.39
N TRP A 18 2.12 -21.81 -16.00
CA TRP A 18 0.96 -22.06 -15.15
C TRP A 18 1.06 -21.43 -13.75
N LEU A 19 2.29 -21.13 -13.25
CA LEU A 19 2.51 -20.41 -11.99
C LEU A 19 2.08 -18.94 -12.04
N GLU A 20 1.90 -18.36 -13.23
CA GLU A 20 1.39 -17.00 -13.39
C GLU A 20 -0.08 -16.86 -12.91
N ASN A 21 -0.81 -17.98 -12.85
CA ASN A 21 -2.13 -18.00 -12.22
C ASN A 21 -1.98 -18.26 -10.72
N ASP A 22 -1.76 -17.18 -9.96
CA ASP A 22 -1.53 -17.19 -8.52
C ASP A 22 -2.77 -17.60 -7.70
N THR A 23 -3.97 -17.45 -8.25
CA THR A 23 -5.24 -17.84 -7.62
C THR A 23 -5.60 -19.32 -7.84
N SER A 24 -4.85 -20.05 -8.69
CA SER A 24 -5.13 -21.44 -8.97
C SER A 24 -4.78 -22.37 -7.80
N ALA A 25 -5.61 -23.40 -7.58
CA ALA A 25 -5.33 -24.44 -6.59
C ALA A 25 -4.01 -25.21 -6.88
N GLN A 26 -3.61 -25.32 -8.16
CA GLN A 26 -2.37 -25.94 -8.57
C GLN A 26 -1.15 -25.14 -8.12
N THR A 27 -1.17 -23.82 -8.34
CA THR A 27 -0.11 -22.91 -7.89
C THR A 27 -0.02 -22.91 -6.37
N ALA A 28 -1.16 -22.81 -5.68
CA ALA A 28 -1.20 -22.85 -4.21
C ALA A 28 -0.60 -24.15 -3.65
N ALA A 29 -0.92 -25.30 -4.23
CA ALA A 29 -0.36 -26.59 -3.81
C ALA A 29 1.15 -26.66 -4.05
N TRP A 30 1.64 -26.15 -5.18
CA TRP A 30 3.07 -26.12 -5.48
C TRP A 30 3.83 -25.21 -4.51
N VAL A 31 3.31 -24.01 -4.25
CA VAL A 31 3.89 -23.06 -3.29
C VAL A 31 3.94 -23.67 -1.89
N ALA A 32 2.87 -24.36 -1.45
CA ALA A 32 2.84 -25.02 -0.16
C ALA A 32 3.93 -26.12 -0.06
N ALA A 33 4.12 -26.93 -1.10
CA ALA A 33 5.16 -27.96 -1.12
C ALA A 33 6.58 -27.37 -1.10
N GLN A 34 6.83 -26.26 -1.83
CA GLN A 34 8.12 -25.57 -1.79
C GLN A 34 8.39 -24.96 -0.40
N ARG A 35 7.36 -24.37 0.21
CA ARG A 35 7.44 -23.83 1.56
C ARG A 35 7.79 -24.91 2.59
N GLU A 36 7.12 -26.05 2.55
CA GLU A 36 7.41 -27.18 3.45
C GLU A 36 8.88 -27.62 3.35
N LEU A 37 9.42 -27.74 2.13
CA LEU A 37 10.82 -28.08 1.90
C LEU A 37 11.76 -27.03 2.51
N THR A 38 11.48 -25.75 2.31
CA THR A 38 12.26 -24.63 2.82
C THR A 38 12.23 -24.60 4.36
N ASP A 39 11.03 -24.72 4.94
CA ASP A 39 10.85 -24.69 6.40
C ASP A 39 11.61 -25.85 7.05
N LYS A 40 11.53 -27.07 6.51
CA LYS A 40 12.28 -28.24 6.98
C LYS A 40 13.79 -28.01 6.96
N TYR A 41 14.31 -27.41 5.89
CA TYR A 41 15.75 -27.09 5.81
C TYR A 41 16.14 -26.03 6.83
N LEU A 42 15.39 -24.95 6.95
CA LEU A 42 15.68 -23.85 7.87
C LEU A 42 15.56 -24.29 9.34
N GLU A 43 14.57 -25.11 9.66
CA GLU A 43 14.38 -25.64 11.03
C GLU A 43 15.50 -26.55 11.47
N ALA A 44 16.17 -27.24 10.54
CA ALA A 44 17.31 -28.12 10.82
C ALA A 44 18.61 -27.33 11.12
N LEU A 45 18.67 -26.02 10.88
CA LEU A 45 19.86 -25.20 11.14
C LEU A 45 20.09 -25.06 12.67
N PRO A 46 21.25 -25.48 13.20
CA PRO A 46 21.45 -25.56 14.65
C PRO A 46 21.46 -24.20 15.35
N TYR A 47 21.83 -23.13 14.65
CA TYR A 47 21.94 -21.77 15.19
C TYR A 47 20.65 -20.93 15.02
N ARG A 48 19.66 -21.40 14.25
CA ARG A 48 18.44 -20.63 13.95
C ARG A 48 17.69 -20.15 15.19
N LYS A 49 17.50 -21.06 16.17
CA LYS A 49 16.77 -20.75 17.40
C LYS A 49 17.50 -19.72 18.26
N GLN A 50 18.81 -19.80 18.31
CA GLN A 50 19.64 -18.85 19.06
C GLN A 50 19.53 -17.46 18.42
N ILE A 51 19.75 -17.34 17.11
CA ILE A 51 19.66 -16.06 16.38
C ILE A 51 18.25 -15.47 16.51
N ALA A 52 17.20 -16.27 16.35
CA ALA A 52 15.84 -15.82 16.51
C ALA A 52 15.54 -15.30 17.94
N GLY A 53 16.12 -15.93 18.96
CA GLY A 53 16.00 -15.48 20.34
C GLY A 53 16.72 -14.16 20.59
N GLU A 54 17.93 -14.00 20.09
CA GLU A 54 18.71 -12.77 20.21
C GLU A 54 18.02 -11.61 19.46
N LEU A 55 17.55 -11.82 18.23
CA LEU A 55 16.81 -10.83 17.47
C LEU A 55 15.52 -10.41 18.19
N ARG A 56 14.77 -11.37 18.73
CA ARG A 56 13.55 -11.07 19.51
C ARG A 56 13.87 -10.15 20.69
N ASN A 57 14.93 -10.45 21.46
CA ASN A 57 15.33 -9.64 22.61
C ASN A 57 15.77 -8.23 22.19
N LEU A 58 16.43 -8.09 21.02
CA LEU A 58 16.86 -6.80 20.50
C LEU A 58 15.69 -5.97 19.97
N LEU A 59 14.66 -6.61 19.41
CA LEU A 59 13.50 -5.94 18.84
C LEU A 59 12.39 -5.66 19.86
N ASP A 60 12.44 -6.35 21.04
CA ASP A 60 11.45 -6.16 22.11
C ASP A 60 11.75 -4.89 22.91
N MET A 61 11.67 -3.77 22.22
CA MET A 61 11.83 -2.42 22.81
C MET A 61 10.68 -1.54 22.40
N GLU A 62 10.22 -0.75 23.37
CA GLU A 62 9.22 0.29 23.12
C GLU A 62 9.75 1.32 22.10
N GLN A 63 8.94 1.62 21.10
CA GLN A 63 9.25 2.58 20.05
C GLN A 63 8.14 3.63 19.98
N ILE A 64 8.52 4.89 20.06
CA ILE A 64 7.61 6.03 19.94
C ILE A 64 8.10 6.92 18.80
N GLY A 65 7.29 7.08 17.76
CA GLY A 65 7.55 8.00 16.68
C GLY A 65 7.41 9.47 17.11
N ALA A 66 8.11 10.35 16.42
CA ALA A 66 7.96 11.79 16.64
C ALA A 66 6.50 12.22 16.38
N PRO A 67 5.86 12.97 17.30
CA PRO A 67 4.47 13.37 17.12
C PRO A 67 4.32 14.47 16.08
N THR A 68 3.34 14.29 15.17
CA THR A 68 2.88 15.31 14.23
C THR A 68 1.74 16.11 14.85
N LYS A 69 1.84 17.43 14.88
CA LYS A 69 0.77 18.31 15.36
C LYS A 69 -0.12 18.73 14.18
N LYS A 70 -1.43 18.46 14.28
CA LYS A 70 -2.44 18.94 13.31
C LYS A 70 -3.67 19.45 14.08
N LYS A 71 -4.07 20.70 13.85
CA LYS A 71 -5.27 21.34 14.46
C LYS A 71 -5.39 21.12 15.99
N GLY A 72 -4.26 21.27 16.71
CA GLY A 72 -4.22 21.18 18.16
C GLY A 72 -4.16 19.78 18.75
N LYS A 73 -4.20 18.74 17.93
CA LYS A 73 -3.99 17.34 18.32
C LYS A 73 -2.59 16.89 17.95
N TYR A 74 -2.10 15.84 18.62
CA TYR A 74 -0.80 15.22 18.41
C TYR A 74 -0.99 13.78 17.99
N TYR A 75 -0.44 13.40 16.85
CA TYR A 75 -0.54 12.07 16.24
C TYR A 75 0.83 11.43 16.25
N TYR A 76 0.94 10.20 16.72
CA TYR A 76 2.21 9.48 16.78
C TYR A 76 2.01 7.98 16.63
N PHE A 77 3.00 7.33 16.08
CA PHE A 77 3.06 5.88 16.03
C PHE A 77 3.74 5.35 17.29
N TYR A 78 3.19 4.26 17.80
CA TYR A 78 3.71 3.58 18.98
C TYR A 78 3.72 2.07 18.73
N ASN A 79 4.83 1.42 19.13
CA ASN A 79 4.98 -0.04 19.17
C ASN A 79 5.49 -0.43 20.55
N SER A 80 4.84 -1.39 21.21
CA SER A 80 5.24 -1.86 22.53
C SER A 80 6.45 -2.79 22.53
N GLY A 81 6.99 -3.15 21.33
CA GLY A 81 8.13 -4.01 21.11
C GLY A 81 7.89 -5.00 19.97
N LEU A 82 7.17 -6.08 20.23
CA LEU A 82 6.97 -7.19 19.27
C LEU A 82 5.64 -7.13 18.50
N GLN A 83 4.95 -5.99 18.47
CA GLN A 83 3.79 -5.81 17.61
C GLN A 83 4.23 -5.85 16.14
N ASN A 84 3.44 -6.48 15.28
CA ASN A 84 3.76 -6.62 13.86
C ASN A 84 3.88 -5.26 13.16
N GLN A 85 2.99 -4.32 13.52
CA GLN A 85 3.01 -2.94 13.04
C GLN A 85 2.79 -1.97 14.18
N SER A 86 3.34 -0.76 14.05
CA SER A 86 3.10 0.32 15.00
C SER A 86 1.65 0.82 14.91
N VAL A 87 1.08 1.15 16.04
CA VAL A 87 -0.28 1.64 16.19
C VAL A 87 -0.28 3.16 16.15
N LEU A 88 -1.21 3.77 15.44
CA LEU A 88 -1.39 5.22 15.40
C LEU A 88 -2.25 5.69 16.55
N TYR A 89 -1.72 6.62 17.34
CA TYR A 89 -2.38 7.27 18.48
C TYR A 89 -2.67 8.73 18.19
N VAL A 90 -3.67 9.26 18.88
CA VAL A 90 -3.96 10.70 18.96
C VAL A 90 -4.05 11.14 20.41
N ALA A 91 -3.38 12.24 20.73
CA ALA A 91 -3.35 12.85 22.08
C ALA A 91 -3.72 14.34 22.02
N ASP A 92 -4.17 14.89 23.15
CA ASP A 92 -4.50 16.31 23.28
C ASP A 92 -3.26 17.16 23.57
N LYS A 93 -2.25 16.60 24.22
CA LYS A 93 -0.99 17.27 24.55
C LYS A 93 0.20 16.38 24.22
N PRO A 94 1.38 16.99 23.94
CA PRO A 94 2.60 16.23 23.74
C PRO A 94 2.98 15.48 25.03
N GLY A 95 3.41 14.22 24.87
CA GLY A 95 3.82 13.37 25.99
C GLY A 95 2.67 12.71 26.76
N GLU A 96 1.41 13.02 26.48
CA GLU A 96 0.28 12.27 27.01
C GLU A 96 0.07 10.96 26.24
N ARG A 97 -0.33 9.92 26.98
CA ARG A 97 -0.79 8.68 26.35
C ARG A 97 -2.13 8.93 25.67
N GLY A 98 -2.13 8.93 24.34
CA GLY A 98 -3.32 9.15 23.54
C GLY A 98 -4.26 7.94 23.50
N ARG A 99 -5.36 8.10 22.77
CA ARG A 99 -6.22 6.98 22.36
C ARG A 99 -5.76 6.41 21.03
N VAL A 100 -6.03 5.15 20.82
CA VAL A 100 -5.81 4.52 19.48
C VAL A 100 -6.71 5.20 18.46
N LEU A 101 -6.11 5.61 17.35
CA LEU A 101 -6.81 6.15 16.19
C LEU A 101 -6.91 5.09 15.08
N LEU A 102 -5.82 4.38 14.80
CA LEU A 102 -5.76 3.29 13.84
C LEU A 102 -4.78 2.23 14.34
N ASP A 103 -5.25 1.00 14.49
CA ASP A 103 -4.40 -0.15 14.76
C ASP A 103 -4.31 -1.04 13.50
N PRO A 104 -3.20 -0.98 12.75
CA PRO A 104 -3.02 -1.77 11.54
C PRO A 104 -3.06 -3.28 11.80
N ASN A 105 -2.72 -3.72 13.02
CA ASN A 105 -2.71 -5.13 13.39
C ASN A 105 -4.12 -5.74 13.42
N THR A 106 -5.17 -4.90 13.43
CA THR A 106 -6.58 -5.33 13.41
C THR A 106 -7.19 -5.38 12.02
N LEU A 107 -6.48 -4.92 10.99
CA LEU A 107 -6.98 -4.87 9.61
C LEU A 107 -7.02 -6.24 8.94
N SER A 108 -6.31 -7.23 9.49
CA SER A 108 -6.29 -8.61 9.01
C SER A 108 -6.05 -9.56 10.19
N SER A 109 -6.80 -10.66 10.25
CA SER A 109 -6.59 -11.71 11.25
C SER A 109 -5.27 -12.47 11.04
N GLU A 110 -4.77 -12.49 9.81
CA GLU A 110 -3.53 -13.18 9.43
C GLU A 110 -2.29 -12.25 9.45
N GLY A 111 -2.48 -10.96 9.71
CA GLY A 111 -1.40 -9.97 9.71
C GLY A 111 -0.83 -9.67 8.32
N THR A 112 -1.59 -9.93 7.25
CA THR A 112 -1.16 -9.78 5.86
C THR A 112 -1.50 -8.43 5.23
N VAL A 113 -2.09 -7.50 6.01
CA VAL A 113 -2.37 -6.13 5.58
C VAL A 113 -1.36 -5.19 6.20
N ALA A 114 -0.63 -4.45 5.38
CA ALA A 114 0.35 -3.46 5.81
C ALA A 114 -0.20 -2.03 5.64
N LEU A 115 -0.04 -1.19 6.66
CA LEU A 115 -0.25 0.25 6.55
C LEU A 115 0.94 0.87 5.84
N LEU A 116 0.71 1.55 4.72
CA LEU A 116 1.76 2.17 3.91
C LEU A 116 1.96 3.65 4.23
N GLY A 117 0.88 4.37 4.50
CA GLY A 117 0.94 5.80 4.78
C GLY A 117 -0.35 6.36 5.33
N ILE A 118 -0.25 7.57 5.87
CA ILE A 118 -1.39 8.37 6.35
C ILE A 118 -1.23 9.81 5.89
N GLU A 119 -2.33 10.50 5.64
CA GLU A 119 -2.35 11.91 5.34
C GLU A 119 -3.55 12.60 5.98
N PHE A 120 -3.32 13.71 6.68
CA PHE A 120 -4.40 14.44 7.36
C PHE A 120 -4.94 15.56 6.47
N SER A 121 -6.26 15.68 6.41
CA SER A 121 -6.91 16.82 5.76
C SER A 121 -6.51 18.13 6.44
N GLU A 122 -6.47 19.22 5.67
CA GLU A 122 -6.09 20.53 6.19
C GLU A 122 -7.04 21.03 7.29
N ASN A 123 -8.32 20.74 7.16
CA ASN A 123 -9.32 21.11 8.16
C ASN A 123 -9.23 20.26 9.44
N GLY A 124 -8.43 19.18 9.45
CA GLY A 124 -8.24 18.27 10.58
C GLY A 124 -9.47 17.42 10.89
N LYS A 125 -10.37 17.22 9.94
CA LYS A 125 -11.56 16.38 10.10
C LYS A 125 -11.35 14.93 9.68
N TYR A 126 -10.51 14.72 8.67
CA TYR A 126 -10.32 13.42 8.03
C TYR A 126 -8.84 13.03 7.95
N MET A 127 -8.63 11.75 7.79
CA MET A 127 -7.32 11.15 7.51
C MET A 127 -7.49 10.15 6.38
N LEU A 128 -6.68 10.28 5.33
CA LEU A 128 -6.44 9.19 4.37
C LEU A 128 -5.48 8.20 5.00
N TYR A 129 -5.68 6.93 4.71
CA TYR A 129 -4.67 5.92 4.96
C TYR A 129 -4.64 4.90 3.82
N ALA A 130 -3.43 4.53 3.42
CA ALA A 130 -3.21 3.55 2.37
C ALA A 130 -2.75 2.23 2.97
N VAL A 131 -3.27 1.13 2.44
CA VAL A 131 -2.85 -0.22 2.82
C VAL A 131 -2.49 -1.05 1.60
N SER A 132 -1.57 -2.00 1.78
CA SER A 132 -1.37 -3.09 0.84
C SER A 132 -1.76 -4.43 1.45
N ARG A 133 -2.13 -5.38 0.61
CA ARG A 133 -2.55 -6.72 1.03
C ARG A 133 -1.60 -7.78 0.48
N ASN A 134 -1.28 -8.76 1.33
CA ASN A 134 -0.49 -9.95 0.94
C ASN A 134 0.87 -9.63 0.30
N GLY A 135 1.48 -8.48 0.67
CA GLY A 135 2.76 -8.05 0.12
C GLY A 135 2.69 -7.55 -1.33
N SER A 136 1.49 -7.25 -1.82
CA SER A 136 1.29 -6.64 -3.14
C SER A 136 1.80 -5.21 -3.18
N ASP A 137 2.17 -4.74 -4.37
CA ASP A 137 2.41 -3.32 -4.64
C ASP A 137 1.10 -2.54 -4.91
N TRP A 138 -0.03 -3.23 -5.02
CA TRP A 138 -1.32 -2.59 -5.12
C TRP A 138 -1.73 -2.02 -3.77
N GLU A 139 -2.18 -0.78 -3.80
CA GLU A 139 -2.62 -0.01 -2.64
C GLU A 139 -4.13 0.20 -2.69
N GLU A 140 -4.74 0.19 -1.52
CA GLU A 140 -6.12 0.62 -1.31
C GLU A 140 -6.11 1.82 -0.38
N ILE A 141 -6.87 2.89 -0.72
CA ILE A 141 -6.97 4.10 0.09
C ILE A 141 -8.34 4.14 0.76
N PHE A 142 -8.33 4.46 2.04
CA PHE A 142 -9.52 4.64 2.88
C PHE A 142 -9.52 6.04 3.50
N VAL A 143 -10.70 6.50 3.87
CA VAL A 143 -10.89 7.78 4.56
C VAL A 143 -11.44 7.54 5.95
N ARG A 144 -10.78 8.07 6.98
CA ARG A 144 -11.23 8.00 8.38
C ARG A 144 -11.69 9.35 8.89
N ASP A 145 -12.86 9.39 9.52
CA ASP A 145 -13.32 10.53 10.29
C ASP A 145 -12.58 10.57 11.64
N LEU A 146 -11.88 11.66 11.92
CA LEU A 146 -11.02 11.79 13.10
C LEU A 146 -11.80 12.02 14.41
N ALA A 147 -13.02 12.52 14.31
CA ALA A 147 -13.86 12.75 15.48
C ALA A 147 -14.46 11.43 15.98
N THR A 148 -14.95 10.61 15.07
CA THR A 148 -15.60 9.33 15.37
C THR A 148 -14.64 8.15 15.41
N GLY A 149 -13.50 8.25 14.72
CA GLY A 149 -12.54 7.15 14.51
C GLY A 149 -13.06 6.05 13.58
N LYS A 150 -14.12 6.32 12.82
CA LYS A 150 -14.73 5.38 11.87
C LYS A 150 -14.32 5.73 10.44
N ASP A 151 -14.25 4.70 9.61
CA ASP A 151 -14.03 4.90 8.18
C ASP A 151 -15.32 5.37 7.51
N LEU A 152 -15.16 6.25 6.52
CA LEU A 152 -16.19 6.62 5.57
C LEU A 152 -16.36 5.51 4.52
N PRO A 153 -17.40 5.55 3.69
CA PRO A 153 -17.58 4.55 2.63
C PRO A 153 -16.55 4.68 1.49
N ASP A 154 -15.83 5.78 1.44
CA ASP A 154 -14.82 6.07 0.42
C ASP A 154 -13.73 5.01 0.42
N HIS A 155 -13.56 4.31 -0.72
CA HIS A 155 -12.60 3.22 -0.90
C HIS A 155 -12.03 3.24 -2.31
N ILE A 156 -10.77 3.60 -2.45
CA ILE A 156 -10.07 3.69 -3.72
C ILE A 156 -9.19 2.47 -3.93
N LYS A 157 -9.23 1.89 -5.12
CA LYS A 157 -8.47 0.71 -5.54
C LYS A 157 -7.58 1.01 -6.74
N TRP A 158 -6.73 0.04 -7.07
CA TRP A 158 -5.84 0.05 -8.22
C TRP A 158 -4.84 1.20 -8.20
N VAL A 159 -4.48 1.60 -6.98
CA VAL A 159 -3.47 2.61 -6.72
C VAL A 159 -2.10 1.94 -6.67
N LYS A 160 -1.11 2.57 -7.28
CA LYS A 160 0.28 2.14 -7.27
C LYS A 160 1.18 3.29 -7.67
N ALA A 161 2.32 3.45 -6.97
CA ALA A 161 3.24 4.56 -7.20
C ALA A 161 2.50 5.91 -7.22
N SER A 162 1.73 6.19 -6.20
CA SER A 162 0.90 7.38 -6.04
C SER A 162 1.27 8.14 -4.77
N ILE A 163 1.08 9.45 -4.81
CA ILE A 163 0.89 10.26 -3.60
C ILE A 163 -0.57 10.68 -3.55
N THR A 164 -1.11 10.79 -2.35
CA THR A 164 -2.41 11.42 -2.13
C THR A 164 -2.23 12.87 -1.73
N SER A 165 -3.12 13.76 -2.15
CA SER A 165 -3.04 15.17 -1.79
C SER A 165 -4.43 15.75 -1.60
N TRP A 166 -4.73 16.23 -0.37
CA TRP A 166 -6.00 16.84 -0.05
C TRP A 166 -6.21 18.15 -0.82
N TYR A 167 -7.44 18.34 -1.31
CA TYR A 167 -7.87 19.58 -1.93
C TYR A 167 -9.37 19.79 -1.75
N LYS A 168 -9.76 20.91 -1.14
CA LYS A 168 -11.18 21.26 -0.90
C LYS A 168 -11.96 20.13 -0.21
N ASP A 169 -12.96 19.56 -0.91
CA ASP A 169 -13.85 18.51 -0.42
C ASP A 169 -13.45 17.09 -0.86
N GLY A 170 -12.20 16.92 -1.30
CA GLY A 170 -11.68 15.64 -1.79
C GLY A 170 -10.16 15.58 -1.80
N PHE A 171 -9.62 14.71 -2.64
CA PHE A 171 -8.17 14.52 -2.78
C PHE A 171 -7.80 14.03 -4.18
N PHE A 172 -6.57 14.36 -4.59
CA PHE A 172 -5.95 13.79 -5.77
C PHE A 172 -5.26 12.47 -5.44
N TYR A 173 -5.26 11.57 -6.41
CA TYR A 173 -4.54 10.30 -6.36
C TYR A 173 -4.24 9.83 -7.78
N SER A 174 -3.30 8.86 -7.91
CA SER A 174 -2.97 8.25 -9.19
C SER A 174 -3.29 6.77 -9.16
N ALA A 175 -3.92 6.28 -10.21
CA ALA A 175 -4.33 4.88 -10.31
C ALA A 175 -4.22 4.36 -11.75
N TYR A 176 -4.27 3.06 -11.87
CA TYR A 176 -4.38 2.33 -13.13
C TYR A 176 -5.81 1.87 -13.35
N ASP A 177 -6.14 1.51 -14.57
CA ASP A 177 -7.39 0.79 -14.84
C ASP A 177 -7.36 -0.58 -14.13
N ALA A 178 -8.54 -1.05 -13.71
CA ALA A 178 -8.64 -2.36 -13.08
C ALA A 178 -8.07 -3.45 -14.01
N PRO A 179 -7.13 -4.27 -13.54
CA PRO A 179 -6.63 -5.39 -14.34
C PRO A 179 -7.74 -6.39 -14.63
N ALA A 180 -7.58 -7.19 -15.68
CA ALA A 180 -8.47 -8.31 -15.93
C ALA A 180 -8.36 -9.34 -14.81
N ASP A 181 -9.45 -10.05 -14.51
CA ASP A 181 -9.52 -11.06 -13.45
C ASP A 181 -8.36 -12.07 -13.53
N GLY A 182 -7.63 -12.24 -12.43
CA GLY A 182 -6.48 -13.13 -12.32
C GLY A 182 -5.24 -12.64 -13.06
N LYS A 183 -5.18 -11.35 -13.40
CA LYS A 183 -4.04 -10.69 -14.05
C LYS A 183 -3.43 -9.56 -13.22
N GLU A 184 -3.82 -9.44 -11.98
CA GLU A 184 -3.41 -8.36 -11.06
C GLU A 184 -1.89 -8.27 -10.91
N TYR A 185 -1.17 -9.40 -11.00
CA TYR A 185 0.27 -9.48 -10.80
C TYR A 185 1.07 -9.83 -12.07
N SER A 186 0.40 -10.12 -13.19
CA SER A 186 1.05 -10.54 -14.43
C SER A 186 0.96 -9.53 -15.58
N ASN A 187 0.07 -8.54 -15.50
CA ASN A 187 -0.03 -7.49 -16.50
C ASN A 187 1.03 -6.40 -16.28
N ALA A 188 1.50 -5.81 -17.37
CA ALA A 188 2.25 -4.57 -17.31
C ALA A 188 1.38 -3.44 -16.73
N ASN A 189 1.94 -2.63 -15.83
CA ASN A 189 1.27 -1.43 -15.33
C ASN A 189 1.57 -0.28 -16.30
N GLU A 190 0.61 0.06 -17.13
CA GLU A 190 0.74 1.10 -18.15
C GLU A 190 -0.42 2.09 -18.06
N ASN A 191 -0.18 3.31 -18.54
CA ASN A 191 -1.19 4.36 -18.64
C ASN A 191 -1.78 4.77 -17.28
N GLN A 192 -0.91 5.01 -16.29
CA GLN A 192 -1.34 5.59 -15.03
C GLN A 192 -2.07 6.93 -15.27
N LYS A 193 -3.11 7.18 -14.49
CA LYS A 193 -3.97 8.37 -14.60
C LYS A 193 -4.06 9.07 -13.26
N VAL A 194 -4.19 10.39 -13.28
CA VAL A 194 -4.47 11.21 -12.10
C VAL A 194 -5.95 11.48 -12.01
N TYR A 195 -6.52 11.24 -10.85
CA TYR A 195 -7.93 11.48 -10.55
C TYR A 195 -8.11 12.43 -9.37
N TYR A 196 -9.26 13.06 -9.32
CA TYR A 196 -9.77 13.75 -8.14
C TYR A 196 -10.99 13.00 -7.62
N HIS A 197 -10.89 12.54 -6.39
CA HIS A 197 -11.99 11.91 -5.65
C HIS A 197 -12.65 12.91 -4.75
N LYS A 198 -13.96 13.05 -4.85
CA LYS A 198 -14.79 13.86 -3.97
C LYS A 198 -15.32 12.98 -2.83
N LEU A 199 -15.15 13.40 -1.57
CA LEU A 199 -15.63 12.64 -0.44
C LEU A 199 -17.12 12.29 -0.53
N GLY A 200 -17.43 11.02 -0.24
CA GLY A 200 -18.79 10.49 -0.24
C GLY A 200 -19.32 10.12 -1.62
N THR A 201 -18.50 10.06 -2.66
CA THR A 201 -18.86 9.52 -3.98
C THR A 201 -18.21 8.16 -4.22
N GLU A 202 -18.68 7.45 -5.23
CA GLU A 202 -18.06 6.20 -5.67
C GLU A 202 -16.81 6.50 -6.52
N GLN A 203 -15.80 5.63 -6.47
CA GLN A 203 -14.57 5.78 -7.29
C GLN A 203 -14.87 5.87 -8.80
N SER A 204 -15.94 5.23 -9.28
CA SER A 204 -16.37 5.29 -10.68
C SER A 204 -16.80 6.68 -11.14
N ASP A 205 -17.12 7.57 -10.19
CA ASP A 205 -17.56 8.94 -10.45
C ASP A 205 -16.39 9.95 -10.40
N ASP A 206 -15.17 9.46 -10.16
CA ASP A 206 -14.00 10.31 -9.98
C ASP A 206 -13.62 11.04 -11.26
N GLN A 207 -13.28 12.30 -11.08
CA GLN A 207 -12.90 13.15 -12.20
C GLN A 207 -11.48 12.81 -12.67
N LEU A 208 -11.35 12.43 -13.94
CA LEU A 208 -10.04 12.34 -14.59
C LEU A 208 -9.42 13.74 -14.71
N VAL A 209 -8.24 13.92 -14.13
CA VAL A 209 -7.49 15.18 -14.12
C VAL A 209 -6.39 15.18 -15.19
N PHE A 210 -5.66 14.06 -15.30
CA PHE A 210 -4.56 13.94 -16.25
C PHE A 210 -4.31 12.50 -16.69
N SER A 211 -3.95 12.34 -17.96
CA SER A 211 -3.42 11.11 -18.55
C SER A 211 -2.52 11.43 -19.74
N ASP A 212 -1.54 10.56 -20.06
CA ASP A 212 -0.70 10.69 -21.25
C ASP A 212 -0.35 9.32 -21.84
N GLU A 213 -1.18 8.84 -22.74
CA GLU A 213 -1.02 7.52 -23.39
C GLU A 213 0.20 7.44 -24.32
N ARG A 214 0.83 8.56 -24.69
CA ARG A 214 2.06 8.57 -25.51
C ARG A 214 3.26 7.99 -24.77
N TYR A 215 3.18 7.96 -23.44
CA TYR A 215 4.24 7.47 -22.57
C TYR A 215 3.66 6.55 -21.48
N PRO A 216 3.25 5.33 -21.84
CA PRO A 216 2.46 4.45 -20.99
C PRO A 216 3.16 4.04 -19.68
N GLN A 217 4.49 4.11 -19.63
CA GLN A 217 5.30 3.72 -18.47
C GLN A 217 5.65 4.87 -17.53
N ARG A 218 5.08 6.06 -17.75
CA ARG A 218 5.29 7.19 -16.83
C ARG A 218 4.35 7.13 -15.63
N PHE A 219 4.87 7.62 -14.51
CA PHE A 219 4.10 7.84 -13.29
C PHE A 219 3.75 9.31 -13.16
N PHE A 220 2.57 9.57 -12.63
CA PHE A 220 2.06 10.90 -12.44
C PHE A 220 1.67 11.08 -10.97
N MET A 221 2.06 12.20 -10.38
CA MET A 221 1.65 12.59 -9.04
C MET A 221 1.15 14.02 -9.10
N ALA A 222 0.03 14.28 -8.42
CA ALA A 222 -0.57 15.61 -8.38
C ALA A 222 -0.51 16.19 -6.97
N GLN A 223 -0.03 17.41 -6.87
CA GLN A 223 0.04 18.13 -5.60
C GLN A 223 -0.50 19.55 -5.78
N PRO A 224 -1.60 19.90 -5.12
CA PRO A 224 -2.11 21.28 -5.11
C PRO A 224 -1.18 22.15 -4.29
N ASP A 225 -1.08 23.41 -4.68
CA ASP A 225 -0.45 24.44 -3.87
C ASP A 225 -1.48 24.96 -2.83
N GLU A 226 -1.06 25.08 -1.57
CA GLU A 226 -1.95 25.48 -0.48
C GLU A 226 -2.37 26.97 -0.57
N ASP A 227 -1.54 27.82 -1.17
CA ASP A 227 -1.71 29.27 -1.20
C ASP A 227 -2.26 29.81 -2.54
N SER A 228 -2.40 28.95 -3.55
CA SER A 228 -2.86 29.34 -4.89
C SER A 228 -3.77 28.27 -5.51
N ASP A 229 -4.39 28.61 -6.64
CA ASP A 229 -5.21 27.65 -7.43
C ASP A 229 -4.35 26.82 -8.42
N LEU A 230 -3.06 26.61 -8.11
CA LEU A 230 -2.17 25.82 -8.96
C LEU A 230 -2.16 24.35 -8.53
N LEU A 231 -2.13 23.48 -9.53
CA LEU A 231 -1.89 22.04 -9.36
C LEU A 231 -0.58 21.70 -10.05
N PHE A 232 0.39 21.20 -9.27
CA PHE A 232 1.65 20.68 -9.79
C PHE A 232 1.50 19.23 -10.17
N LEU A 233 1.91 18.89 -11.38
CA LEU A 233 2.02 17.51 -11.85
C LEU A 233 3.48 17.12 -11.92
N TYR A 234 3.87 16.12 -11.14
CA TYR A 234 5.18 15.49 -11.20
C TYR A 234 5.08 14.31 -12.15
N VAL A 235 6.06 14.20 -13.04
CA VAL A 235 6.13 13.14 -14.06
C VAL A 235 7.43 12.40 -13.89
N GLU A 236 7.34 11.12 -13.61
CA GLU A 236 8.51 10.25 -13.48
C GLU A 236 8.44 9.12 -14.51
N ALA A 237 9.61 8.70 -15.00
CA ALA A 237 9.72 7.54 -15.86
C ALA A 237 10.26 6.35 -15.08
N ALA A 238 9.67 5.18 -15.24
CA ALA A 238 10.17 3.96 -14.62
C ALA A 238 11.59 3.66 -15.12
N GLY A 239 12.56 3.74 -14.20
CA GLY A 239 13.76 2.92 -14.14
C GLY A 239 14.69 2.80 -15.34
N ASN A 240 14.76 3.77 -16.24
CA ASN A 240 15.92 3.87 -17.12
C ASN A 240 16.83 4.99 -16.59
N GLY A 241 17.74 4.60 -15.69
CA GLY A 241 18.86 5.47 -15.35
C GLY A 241 19.61 5.85 -16.63
N GLN A 242 19.28 6.97 -17.17
CA GLN A 242 20.13 7.76 -18.05
C GLN A 242 20.40 9.08 -17.37
#